data_f40fafefc26de6f401d117e6c140b50b
#
_entry.id   f40fafefc26de6f401d117e6c140b50b
#
_cell.length_a   1.000
_cell.length_b   1.000
_cell.length_c   1.000
_cell.angle_alpha   90.00
_cell.angle_beta   90.00
_cell.angle_gamma   90.00
#
_symmetry.space_group_name_H-M   'P 1'
#
loop_
_entity.id
_entity.type
_entity.pdbx_description
1 polymer ?
#
loop_
_entity_poly.entity_id
_entity_poly.type
_entity_poly.pdbx_seq_one_letter_code
_entity_poly.pdbx_strand_id
1 'polypeptide(L)'
;MKVYAKTDIGRIRESNQDSFFVDDDDLPYKLYILADGMGGYAGGEIASNLAVNAVKTYITNNLKKGEYSKEKFKQVIKEAIEYANMMVNEIAAQDEQISEMGTTLDVVIIYEDRIYIGHVGDSRVYRIRKNIIRKLTNDHSYVEKLLRDGTITKEEAINHPKKHMLIKVIGSKTFAEPDIIEKKLLKDDIILMCSDGLTNMLQDNEIYEIIKNEANNVAEKLVEEANKNGGHDNITAIVIII
;
A
#
# COMPACT_ATOMS: atom_id res chain seq x y z
N MET A 1 -5.88 -7.33 -18.79
CA MET A 1 -5.83 -6.93 -17.37
C MET A 1 -6.95 -5.94 -17.10
N LYS A 2 -7.69 -6.09 -16.01
CA LYS A 2 -8.73 -5.12 -15.58
C LYS A 2 -8.33 -4.56 -14.23
N VAL A 3 -8.61 -3.28 -13.98
CA VAL A 3 -8.27 -2.62 -12.72
C VAL A 3 -9.49 -1.89 -12.19
N TYR A 4 -9.73 -2.04 -10.90
CA TYR A 4 -10.76 -1.33 -10.15
C TYR A 4 -10.09 -0.66 -8.96
N ALA A 5 -10.35 0.61 -8.74
CA ALA A 5 -9.81 1.36 -7.61
C ALA A 5 -10.90 2.22 -6.97
N LYS A 6 -10.88 2.28 -5.66
CA LYS A 6 -11.77 3.13 -4.86
C LYS A 6 -11.05 3.60 -3.62
N THR A 7 -11.23 4.86 -3.28
CA THR A 7 -10.89 5.44 -1.99
C THR A 7 -12.13 6.09 -1.37
N ASP A 8 -12.22 6.09 -0.06
CA ASP A 8 -13.31 6.70 0.71
C ASP A 8 -12.77 7.23 2.04
N ILE A 9 -13.34 8.31 2.51
CA ILE A 9 -12.94 8.95 3.77
C ILE A 9 -13.26 8.10 5.01
N GLY A 10 -14.15 7.11 4.86
CA GLY A 10 -14.70 6.36 6.00
C GLY A 10 -15.88 7.07 6.66
N ARG A 11 -16.22 6.65 7.89
CA ARG A 11 -17.37 7.19 8.64
C ARG A 11 -16.98 8.12 9.78
N ILE A 12 -15.71 8.09 10.18
CA ILE A 12 -15.22 8.73 11.41
C ILE A 12 -14.24 9.87 11.12
N ARG A 13 -13.45 9.73 10.06
CA ARG A 13 -12.41 10.71 9.71
C ARG A 13 -13.03 11.95 9.06
N GLU A 14 -12.38 13.11 9.24
CA GLU A 14 -12.79 14.40 8.67
C GLU A 14 -12.10 14.68 7.32
N SER A 15 -10.97 14.03 7.04
CA SER A 15 -10.24 14.13 5.77
C SER A 15 -9.78 12.75 5.31
N ASN A 16 -9.56 12.62 4.01
CA ASN A 16 -8.98 11.41 3.44
C ASN A 16 -7.47 11.64 3.23
N GLN A 17 -6.67 10.94 4.03
CA GLN A 17 -5.21 11.01 3.99
C GLN A 17 -4.58 9.88 3.16
N ASP A 18 -5.40 8.96 2.62
CA ASP A 18 -4.97 7.97 1.64
C ASP A 18 -4.73 8.63 0.28
N SER A 19 -3.71 8.18 -0.42
CA SER A 19 -3.44 8.55 -1.80
C SER A 19 -3.08 7.33 -2.64
N PHE A 20 -3.45 7.31 -3.91
CA PHE A 20 -3.10 6.21 -4.79
C PHE A 20 -2.87 6.68 -6.23
N PHE A 21 -2.19 5.85 -6.99
CA PHE A 21 -2.02 6.00 -8.43
C PHE A 21 -2.29 4.66 -9.13
N VAL A 22 -3.08 4.73 -10.19
CA VAL A 22 -3.35 3.62 -11.13
C VAL A 22 -2.88 4.07 -12.50
N ASP A 23 -1.96 3.31 -13.08
CA ASP A 23 -1.44 3.59 -14.40
C ASP A 23 -2.46 3.22 -15.50
N ASP A 24 -2.82 4.19 -16.31
CA ASP A 24 -3.64 4.06 -17.51
C ASP A 24 -2.84 4.29 -18.81
N ASP A 25 -1.53 4.58 -18.70
CA ASP A 25 -0.63 4.79 -19.82
C ASP A 25 -0.35 3.49 -20.60
N ASP A 26 -0.02 3.61 -21.89
CA ASP A 26 0.35 2.48 -22.74
C ASP A 26 1.85 2.16 -22.63
N LEU A 27 2.33 2.02 -21.39
CA LEU A 27 3.68 1.58 -21.08
C LEU A 27 3.78 0.05 -21.13
N PRO A 28 4.96 -0.51 -21.43
CA PRO A 28 5.15 -1.96 -21.46
C PRO A 28 5.06 -2.61 -20.07
N TYR A 29 5.14 -1.85 -19.00
CA TYR A 29 4.87 -2.26 -17.62
C TYR A 29 3.67 -1.48 -17.09
N LYS A 30 3.05 -1.97 -16.03
CA LYS A 30 1.97 -1.27 -15.32
C LYS A 30 2.42 -0.91 -13.91
N LEU A 31 2.14 0.32 -13.50
CA LEU A 31 2.53 0.90 -12.21
C LEU A 31 1.30 1.20 -11.36
N TYR A 32 1.32 0.73 -10.12
CA TYR A 32 0.30 1.02 -9.10
C TYR A 32 0.99 1.45 -7.83
N ILE A 33 0.46 2.47 -7.17
CA ILE A 33 1.03 3.02 -5.93
C ILE A 33 -0.12 3.27 -4.97
N LEU A 34 0.09 2.94 -3.69
CA LEU A 34 -0.84 3.24 -2.60
C LEU A 34 -0.04 3.76 -1.41
N ALA A 35 -0.55 4.79 -0.77
CA ALA A 35 0.03 5.42 0.39
C ALA A 35 -1.07 5.81 1.37
N ASP A 36 -0.92 5.40 2.64
CA ASP A 36 -1.80 5.72 3.76
C ASP A 36 -1.09 6.75 4.63
N GLY A 37 -1.61 7.96 4.63
CA GLY A 37 -0.98 9.11 5.27
C GLY A 37 -1.28 9.20 6.76
N MET A 38 -0.26 9.55 7.53
CA MET A 38 -0.35 9.78 8.97
C MET A 38 0.25 11.14 9.34
N GLY A 39 -0.32 11.76 10.37
CA GLY A 39 0.12 13.06 10.87
C GLY A 39 -1.08 13.97 11.16
N GLY A 40 -0.96 14.81 12.18
CA GLY A 40 -2.03 15.73 12.57
C GLY A 40 -2.44 16.68 11.43
N TYR A 41 -3.67 17.19 11.47
CA TYR A 41 -4.25 18.12 10.49
C TYR A 41 -4.12 17.65 9.04
N ALA A 42 -3.35 18.36 8.21
CA ALA A 42 -3.13 18.04 6.80
C ALA A 42 -1.85 17.25 6.53
N GLY A 43 -1.06 16.93 7.55
CA GLY A 43 0.27 16.34 7.37
C GLY A 43 0.24 14.99 6.65
N GLY A 44 -0.69 14.10 7.02
CA GLY A 44 -0.85 12.80 6.37
C GLY A 44 -1.23 12.91 4.89
N GLU A 45 -2.18 13.79 4.55
CA GLU A 45 -2.58 14.04 3.16
C GLU A 45 -1.43 14.58 2.31
N ILE A 46 -0.64 15.50 2.86
CA ILE A 46 0.55 16.04 2.18
C ILE A 46 1.59 14.93 1.97
N ALA A 47 1.86 14.13 2.99
CA ALA A 47 2.87 13.08 2.94
C ALA A 47 2.51 12.00 1.91
N SER A 48 1.26 11.49 1.93
CA SER A 48 0.81 10.45 1.01
C SER A 48 0.79 10.92 -0.44
N ASN A 49 0.25 12.12 -0.71
CA ASN A 49 0.24 12.71 -2.04
C ASN A 49 1.65 12.97 -2.57
N LEU A 50 2.54 13.49 -1.73
CA LEU A 50 3.93 13.74 -2.09
C LEU A 50 4.67 12.44 -2.40
N ALA A 51 4.52 11.40 -1.58
CA ALA A 51 5.14 10.11 -1.78
C ALA A 51 4.68 9.44 -3.09
N VAL A 52 3.37 9.42 -3.36
CA VAL A 52 2.81 8.85 -4.61
C VAL A 52 3.38 9.57 -5.83
N ASN A 53 3.38 10.92 -5.82
CA ASN A 53 3.88 11.71 -6.94
C ASN A 53 5.40 11.58 -7.13
N ALA A 54 6.17 11.54 -6.05
CA ALA A 54 7.61 11.33 -6.08
C ALA A 54 7.98 9.97 -6.71
N VAL A 55 7.33 8.88 -6.25
CA VAL A 55 7.54 7.54 -6.81
C VAL A 55 7.15 7.47 -8.27
N LYS A 56 5.96 7.96 -8.64
CA LYS A 56 5.50 8.01 -10.03
C LYS A 56 6.54 8.70 -10.91
N THR A 57 6.95 9.92 -10.52
CA THR A 57 7.90 10.73 -11.28
C THR A 57 9.26 10.04 -11.40
N TYR A 58 9.77 9.49 -10.29
CA TYR A 58 11.06 8.81 -10.28
C TYR A 58 11.07 7.60 -11.20
N ILE A 59 10.08 6.71 -11.10
CA ILE A 59 10.00 5.49 -11.91
C ILE A 59 9.86 5.84 -13.41
N THR A 60 8.97 6.76 -13.75
CA THR A 60 8.74 7.16 -15.16
C THR A 60 9.99 7.74 -15.80
N ASN A 61 10.78 8.51 -15.05
CA ASN A 61 11.98 9.14 -15.54
C ASN A 61 13.19 8.20 -15.61
N ASN A 62 13.26 7.18 -14.75
CA ASN A 62 14.41 6.30 -14.60
C ASN A 62 14.24 4.90 -15.20
N LEU A 63 13.01 4.52 -15.58
CA LEU A 63 12.71 3.25 -16.24
C LEU A 63 12.50 3.45 -17.74
N LYS A 64 13.60 3.54 -18.48
CA LYS A 64 13.59 3.81 -19.93
C LYS A 64 13.24 2.56 -20.73
N LYS A 65 12.67 2.78 -21.93
CA LYS A 65 12.37 1.72 -22.89
C LYS A 65 13.63 0.91 -23.25
N GLY A 66 13.52 -0.42 -23.13
CA GLY A 66 14.62 -1.35 -23.42
C GLY A 66 15.51 -1.71 -22.22
N GLU A 67 15.33 -1.09 -21.05
CA GLU A 67 16.06 -1.38 -19.81
C GLU A 67 15.27 -2.24 -18.82
N TYR A 68 14.28 -2.99 -19.31
CA TYR A 68 13.39 -3.79 -18.47
C TYR A 68 14.07 -5.12 -18.11
N SER A 69 14.57 -5.19 -16.89
CA SER A 69 15.09 -6.42 -16.28
C SER A 69 14.61 -6.54 -14.84
N LYS A 70 14.67 -7.74 -14.32
CA LYS A 70 14.32 -8.05 -12.92
C LYS A 70 15.09 -7.17 -11.92
N GLU A 71 16.39 -7.07 -12.12
CA GLU A 71 17.30 -6.30 -11.28
C GLU A 71 16.99 -4.80 -11.38
N LYS A 72 16.72 -4.33 -12.59
CA LYS A 72 16.39 -2.91 -12.83
C LYS A 72 15.06 -2.52 -12.16
N PHE A 73 14.02 -3.37 -12.25
CA PHE A 73 12.75 -3.10 -11.55
C PHE A 73 12.94 -3.02 -10.04
N LYS A 74 13.66 -3.96 -9.44
CA LYS A 74 13.94 -3.94 -8.00
C LYS A 74 14.73 -2.71 -7.57
N GLN A 75 15.75 -2.38 -8.34
CA GLN A 75 16.58 -1.22 -8.07
C GLN A 75 15.77 0.08 -8.16
N VAL A 76 15.03 0.28 -9.25
CA VAL A 76 14.29 1.52 -9.45
C VAL A 76 13.16 1.71 -8.42
N ILE A 77 12.51 0.62 -7.98
CA ILE A 77 11.51 0.67 -6.90
C ILE A 77 12.18 1.09 -5.58
N LYS A 78 13.31 0.48 -5.23
CA LYS A 78 14.06 0.86 -4.02
C LYS A 78 14.44 2.33 -4.03
N GLU A 79 15.08 2.79 -5.10
CA GLU A 79 15.51 4.18 -5.27
C GLU A 79 14.34 5.17 -5.27
N ALA A 80 13.20 4.79 -5.86
CA ALA A 80 11.99 5.63 -5.88
C ALA A 80 11.41 5.81 -4.47
N ILE A 81 11.42 4.76 -3.65
CA ILE A 81 10.95 4.82 -2.26
C ILE A 81 11.91 5.66 -1.39
N GLU A 82 13.23 5.51 -1.59
CA GLU A 82 14.24 6.34 -0.93
C GLU A 82 14.08 7.83 -1.31
N TYR A 83 13.84 8.10 -2.58
CA TYR A 83 13.55 9.45 -3.08
C TYR A 83 12.27 10.03 -2.47
N ALA A 84 11.19 9.25 -2.39
CA ALA A 84 9.96 9.69 -1.73
C ALA A 84 10.19 10.03 -0.26
N ASN A 85 10.95 9.21 0.47
CA ASN A 85 11.28 9.51 1.86
C ASN A 85 12.08 10.81 2.01
N MET A 86 13.04 11.07 1.12
CA MET A 86 13.80 12.33 1.11
C MET A 86 12.86 13.52 0.90
N MET A 87 11.98 13.46 -0.11
CA MET A 87 11.04 14.55 -0.43
C MET A 87 10.07 14.85 0.73
N VAL A 88 9.53 13.82 1.37
CA VAL A 88 8.64 13.99 2.53
C VAL A 88 9.40 14.66 3.69
N ASN A 89 10.62 14.21 3.99
CA ASN A 89 11.45 14.81 5.03
C ASN A 89 11.83 16.26 4.76
N GLU A 90 12.14 16.60 3.50
CA GLU A 90 12.46 17.98 3.10
C GLU A 90 11.29 18.95 3.33
N ILE A 91 10.08 18.54 2.99
CA ILE A 91 8.88 19.36 3.21
C ILE A 91 8.53 19.42 4.70
N ALA A 92 8.60 18.29 5.42
CA ALA A 92 8.37 18.24 6.86
C ALA A 92 9.31 19.19 7.66
N ALA A 93 10.54 19.37 7.17
CA ALA A 93 11.52 20.25 7.82
C ALA A 93 11.21 21.75 7.62
N GLN A 94 10.32 22.13 6.72
CA GLN A 94 10.00 23.54 6.41
C GLN A 94 8.88 24.12 7.27
N ASP A 95 8.06 23.27 7.91
CA ASP A 95 6.91 23.70 8.70
C ASP A 95 6.73 22.80 9.93
N GLU A 96 6.77 23.41 11.12
CA GLU A 96 6.62 22.70 12.41
C GLU A 96 5.23 22.01 12.52
N GLN A 97 4.18 22.52 11.87
CA GLN A 97 2.83 21.95 11.93
C GLN A 97 2.73 20.58 11.24
N ILE A 98 3.59 20.30 10.27
CA ILE A 98 3.67 19.06 9.53
C ILE A 98 4.97 18.28 9.75
N SER A 99 5.77 18.68 10.74
CA SER A 99 7.10 18.12 11.03
C SER A 99 7.09 16.63 11.38
N GLU A 100 5.93 16.09 11.81
CA GLU A 100 5.72 14.68 12.14
C GLU A 100 4.89 13.95 11.07
N MET A 101 4.71 14.54 9.87
CA MET A 101 4.00 13.88 8.80
C MET A 101 4.75 12.64 8.30
N GLY A 102 4.00 11.63 7.92
CA GLY A 102 4.52 10.42 7.34
C GLY A 102 3.45 9.68 6.54
N THR A 103 3.84 8.60 5.90
CA THR A 103 2.92 7.75 5.16
C THR A 103 3.46 6.33 5.02
N THR A 104 2.56 5.36 4.83
CA THR A 104 2.93 4.06 4.26
C THR A 104 3.24 4.23 2.77
N LEU A 105 3.81 3.22 2.14
CA LEU A 105 3.99 3.25 0.70
C LEU A 105 4.11 1.82 0.15
N ASP A 106 3.16 1.46 -0.71
CA ASP A 106 3.20 0.27 -1.53
C ASP A 106 3.35 0.65 -3.01
N VAL A 107 4.39 0.13 -3.64
CA VAL A 107 4.68 0.34 -5.07
C VAL A 107 4.62 -1.02 -5.76
N VAL A 108 3.77 -1.15 -6.76
CA VAL A 108 3.62 -2.39 -7.53
C VAL A 108 3.92 -2.11 -8.99
N ILE A 109 4.87 -2.86 -9.55
CA ILE A 109 5.11 -2.92 -10.99
C ILE A 109 4.75 -4.32 -11.49
N ILE A 110 3.92 -4.38 -12.54
CA ILE A 110 3.63 -5.61 -13.27
C ILE A 110 4.28 -5.52 -14.64
N TYR A 111 5.13 -6.49 -14.94
CA TYR A 111 5.79 -6.63 -16.23
C TYR A 111 5.80 -8.10 -16.64
N GLU A 112 5.31 -8.40 -17.84
CA GLU A 112 5.13 -9.77 -18.33
C GLU A 112 4.38 -10.66 -17.33
N ASP A 113 4.98 -11.77 -16.90
CA ASP A 113 4.42 -12.71 -15.94
C ASP A 113 4.92 -12.48 -14.49
N ARG A 114 5.36 -11.25 -14.15
CA ARG A 114 5.94 -10.94 -12.85
C ARG A 114 5.34 -9.70 -12.21
N ILE A 115 5.30 -9.74 -10.90
CA ILE A 115 5.00 -8.61 -10.03
C ILE A 115 6.23 -8.28 -9.18
N TYR A 116 6.56 -7.00 -9.12
CA TYR A 116 7.60 -6.43 -8.27
C TYR A 116 6.93 -5.48 -7.30
N ILE A 117 7.19 -5.66 -6.01
CA ILE A 117 6.56 -4.89 -4.94
C ILE A 117 7.64 -4.23 -4.11
N GLY A 118 7.52 -2.93 -3.86
CA GLY A 118 8.23 -2.20 -2.82
C GLY A 118 7.25 -1.85 -1.72
N HIS A 119 7.61 -2.13 -0.47
CA HIS A 119 6.70 -2.01 0.66
C HIS A 119 7.32 -1.31 1.87
N VAL A 120 6.61 -0.33 2.43
CA VAL A 120 6.91 0.34 3.70
C VAL A 120 5.59 0.63 4.42
N GLY A 121 5.41 0.14 5.65
CA GLY A 121 4.22 0.41 6.46
C GLY A 121 3.39 -0.82 6.75
N ASP A 122 2.09 -0.65 6.95
CA ASP A 122 1.10 -1.71 7.24
C ASP A 122 -0.09 -1.73 6.26
N SER A 123 -0.05 -0.93 5.21
CA SER A 123 -0.84 -1.17 4.01
C SER A 123 -0.44 -2.52 3.41
N ARG A 124 -1.32 -3.19 2.71
CA ARG A 124 -1.10 -4.59 2.34
C ARG A 124 -1.27 -4.85 0.85
N VAL A 125 -0.45 -5.78 0.34
CA VAL A 125 -0.63 -6.36 -0.98
C VAL A 125 -0.94 -7.85 -0.84
N TYR A 126 -2.08 -8.26 -1.42
CA TYR A 126 -2.53 -9.65 -1.44
C TYR A 126 -2.51 -10.22 -2.86
N ARG A 127 -2.38 -11.52 -2.97
CA ARG A 127 -2.67 -12.27 -4.18
C ARG A 127 -3.74 -13.31 -3.92
N ILE A 128 -4.77 -13.32 -4.75
CA ILE A 128 -5.79 -14.36 -4.80
C ILE A 128 -5.48 -15.27 -5.99
N ARG A 129 -5.32 -16.56 -5.71
CA ARG A 129 -5.05 -17.62 -6.69
C ARG A 129 -5.73 -18.91 -6.29
N LYS A 130 -6.48 -19.54 -7.20
CA LYS A 130 -7.12 -20.84 -6.97
C LYS A 130 -7.86 -20.91 -5.62
N ASN A 131 -8.71 -19.95 -5.34
CA ASN A 131 -9.52 -19.86 -4.11
C ASN A 131 -8.71 -19.65 -2.81
N ILE A 132 -7.46 -19.19 -2.91
CA ILE A 132 -6.63 -18.87 -1.75
C ILE A 132 -6.23 -17.40 -1.83
N ILE A 133 -6.57 -16.65 -0.78
CA ILE A 133 -6.01 -15.32 -0.52
C ILE A 133 -4.71 -15.45 0.27
N ARG A 134 -3.69 -14.72 -0.14
CA ARG A 134 -2.38 -14.72 0.53
C ARG A 134 -1.82 -13.30 0.57
N LYS A 135 -1.53 -12.82 1.75
CA LYS A 135 -0.75 -11.59 1.95
C LYS A 135 0.67 -11.80 1.41
N LEU A 136 1.14 -10.86 0.58
CA LEU A 136 2.48 -10.87 -0.02
C LEU A 136 3.46 -9.99 0.75
N THR A 137 2.98 -8.94 1.40
CA THR A 137 3.74 -8.02 2.27
C THR A 137 3.73 -8.49 3.73
N ASN A 138 4.65 -7.98 4.54
CA ASN A 138 4.62 -8.15 5.99
C ASN A 138 4.51 -6.77 6.62
N ASP A 139 3.52 -6.57 7.49
CA ASP A 139 3.28 -5.28 8.09
C ASP A 139 4.49 -4.81 8.90
N HIS A 140 4.93 -3.58 8.69
CA HIS A 140 5.99 -2.95 9.47
C HIS A 140 5.41 -2.33 10.74
N SER A 141 4.66 -3.11 11.51
CA SER A 141 4.09 -2.72 12.79
C SER A 141 4.86 -3.35 13.97
N TYR A 142 4.74 -2.72 15.12
CA TYR A 142 5.36 -3.22 16.36
C TYR A 142 4.82 -4.61 16.73
N VAL A 143 3.52 -4.83 16.60
CA VAL A 143 2.90 -6.12 16.92
C VAL A 143 3.29 -7.23 15.96
N GLU A 144 3.42 -6.94 14.66
CA GLU A 144 3.89 -7.93 13.68
C GLU A 144 5.33 -8.36 13.97
N LYS A 145 6.18 -7.42 14.42
CA LYS A 145 7.52 -7.75 14.89
C LYS A 145 7.49 -8.70 16.09
N LEU A 146 6.66 -8.41 17.11
CA LEU A 146 6.52 -9.28 18.28
C LEU A 146 5.98 -10.66 17.95
N LEU A 147 5.02 -10.74 17.02
CA LEU A 147 4.49 -12.02 16.51
C LEU A 147 5.59 -12.85 15.82
N ARG A 148 6.35 -12.22 14.94
CA ARG A 148 7.44 -12.90 14.22
C ARG A 148 8.56 -13.35 15.15
N ASP A 149 8.86 -12.57 16.20
CA ASP A 149 9.87 -12.89 17.22
C ASP A 149 9.33 -13.95 18.22
N GLY A 150 8.05 -14.37 18.10
CA GLY A 150 7.42 -15.33 18.99
C GLY A 150 7.15 -14.81 20.39
N THR A 151 7.18 -13.49 20.59
CA THR A 151 7.01 -12.84 21.90
C THR A 151 5.54 -12.78 22.33
N ILE A 152 4.62 -12.68 21.36
CA ILE A 152 3.17 -12.65 21.60
C ILE A 152 2.47 -13.63 20.64
N THR A 153 1.25 -14.06 21.03
CA THR A 153 0.34 -14.84 20.19
C THR A 153 -0.47 -13.93 19.24
N LYS A 154 -1.17 -14.54 18.27
CA LYS A 154 -2.10 -13.79 17.40
C LYS A 154 -3.24 -13.17 18.16
N GLU A 155 -3.76 -13.84 19.18
CA GLU A 155 -4.82 -13.37 20.04
C GLU A 155 -4.40 -12.14 20.86
N GLU A 156 -3.17 -12.15 21.38
CA GLU A 156 -2.60 -11.02 22.11
C GLU A 156 -2.33 -9.83 21.19
N ALA A 157 -1.95 -10.06 19.93
CA ALA A 157 -1.72 -9.00 18.96
C ALA A 157 -2.97 -8.18 18.65
N ILE A 158 -4.15 -8.81 18.56
CA ILE A 158 -5.44 -8.15 18.24
C ILE A 158 -5.76 -7.04 19.24
N ASN A 159 -5.50 -7.28 20.53
CA ASN A 159 -5.83 -6.36 21.61
C ASN A 159 -4.61 -5.61 22.15
N HIS A 160 -3.48 -5.68 21.47
CA HIS A 160 -2.25 -5.06 21.95
C HIS A 160 -2.37 -3.52 21.93
N PRO A 161 -1.97 -2.79 23.00
CA PRO A 161 -2.12 -1.33 23.09
C PRO A 161 -1.34 -0.57 22.02
N LYS A 162 -0.29 -1.17 21.46
CA LYS A 162 0.55 -0.60 20.39
C LYS A 162 0.27 -1.23 19.02
N LYS A 163 -0.91 -1.76 18.76
CA LYS A 163 -1.23 -2.46 17.50
C LYS A 163 -1.11 -1.56 16.25
N HIS A 164 -1.34 -0.26 16.39
CA HIS A 164 -1.22 0.74 15.32
C HIS A 164 0.16 1.42 15.25
N MET A 165 1.13 0.96 16.07
CA MET A 165 2.45 1.56 16.08
C MET A 165 3.31 1.01 14.93
N LEU A 166 3.62 1.85 13.96
CA LEU A 166 4.53 1.52 12.86
C LEU A 166 5.99 1.63 13.28
N ILE A 167 6.81 0.74 12.73
CA ILE A 167 8.26 0.71 12.92
C ILE A 167 9.05 1.13 11.68
N LYS A 168 8.38 1.20 10.52
CA LYS A 168 8.92 1.76 9.28
C LYS A 168 7.84 2.61 8.62
N VAL A 169 8.17 3.84 8.27
CA VAL A 169 7.30 4.80 7.57
C VAL A 169 8.13 5.67 6.64
N ILE A 170 7.52 6.19 5.60
CA ILE A 170 8.05 7.27 4.78
C ILE A 170 7.92 8.58 5.56
N GLY A 171 8.95 9.43 5.52
CA GLY A 171 9.05 10.64 6.36
C GLY A 171 9.86 10.42 7.64
N SER A 172 10.33 9.19 7.90
CA SER A 172 11.21 8.91 9.04
C SER A 172 12.63 9.45 8.81
N LYS A 173 13.19 10.14 9.80
CA LYS A 173 14.59 10.62 9.78
C LYS A 173 15.60 9.45 9.74
N THR A 174 15.26 8.34 10.41
CA THR A 174 16.02 7.10 10.38
C THR A 174 15.35 6.12 9.45
N PHE A 175 15.48 6.36 8.14
CA PHE A 175 14.83 5.54 7.14
C PHE A 175 15.37 4.10 7.14
N ALA A 176 14.48 3.15 7.30
CA ALA A 176 14.79 1.73 7.14
C ALA A 176 14.54 1.29 5.70
N GLU A 177 15.36 0.38 5.18
CA GLU A 177 15.19 -0.15 3.83
C GLU A 177 13.78 -0.69 3.58
N PRO A 178 13.20 -0.44 2.38
CA PRO A 178 11.93 -1.03 2.00
C PRO A 178 12.07 -2.54 1.78
N ASP A 179 10.99 -3.27 1.98
CA ASP A 179 10.94 -4.67 1.56
C ASP A 179 10.72 -4.72 0.05
N ILE A 180 11.60 -5.43 -0.69
CA ILE A 180 11.48 -5.62 -2.13
C ILE A 180 11.12 -7.07 -2.42
N ILE A 181 9.94 -7.27 -3.00
CA ILE A 181 9.35 -8.60 -3.22
C ILE A 181 9.16 -8.82 -4.72
N GLU A 182 9.48 -10.03 -5.19
CA GLU A 182 9.23 -10.48 -6.55
C GLU A 182 8.45 -11.78 -6.52
N LYS A 183 7.38 -11.86 -7.32
CA LYS A 183 6.61 -13.10 -7.49
C LYS A 183 6.24 -13.30 -8.94
N LYS A 184 6.06 -14.58 -9.32
CA LYS A 184 5.48 -14.94 -10.61
C LYS A 184 3.97 -14.82 -10.54
N LEU A 185 3.39 -14.18 -11.56
CA LEU A 185 1.94 -14.11 -11.80
C LEU A 185 1.52 -15.24 -12.75
N LEU A 186 0.28 -15.67 -12.59
CA LEU A 186 -0.40 -16.57 -13.51
C LEU A 186 -1.65 -15.88 -14.03
N LYS A 187 -2.14 -16.35 -15.16
CA LYS A 187 -3.46 -15.95 -15.66
C LYS A 187 -4.52 -16.19 -14.58
N ASP A 188 -5.46 -15.28 -14.48
CA ASP A 188 -6.55 -15.28 -13.49
C ASP A 188 -6.09 -15.05 -12.02
N ASP A 189 -4.84 -14.66 -11.78
CA ASP A 189 -4.46 -14.11 -10.49
C ASP A 189 -5.18 -12.77 -10.27
N ILE A 190 -5.55 -12.51 -9.02
CA ILE A 190 -6.04 -11.19 -8.62
C ILE A 190 -5.08 -10.63 -7.59
N ILE A 191 -4.67 -9.38 -7.78
CA ILE A 191 -3.87 -8.63 -6.81
C ILE A 191 -4.77 -7.58 -6.17
N LEU A 192 -4.74 -7.51 -4.85
CA LEU A 192 -5.37 -6.44 -4.08
C LEU A 192 -4.27 -5.66 -3.36
N MET A 193 -4.26 -4.34 -3.53
CA MET A 193 -3.54 -3.40 -2.68
C MET A 193 -4.58 -2.65 -1.84
N CYS A 194 -4.34 -2.47 -0.55
CA CYS A 194 -5.28 -1.77 0.32
C CYS A 194 -4.59 -1.11 1.51
N SER A 195 -5.16 0.01 1.99
CA SER A 195 -4.83 0.61 3.28
C SER A 195 -5.35 -0.23 4.44
N ASP A 196 -4.89 0.05 5.65
CA ASP A 196 -5.29 -0.67 6.86
C ASP A 196 -6.77 -0.47 7.21
N GLY A 197 -7.38 0.65 6.78
CA GLY A 197 -8.81 0.90 6.95
C GLY A 197 -9.71 -0.17 6.28
N LEU A 198 -9.23 -0.86 5.25
CA LEU A 198 -9.94 -2.02 4.72
C LEU A 198 -9.78 -3.23 5.64
N THR A 199 -8.56 -3.58 6.01
CA THR A 199 -8.23 -4.82 6.74
C THR A 199 -8.48 -4.75 8.24
N ASN A 200 -8.70 -3.56 8.78
CA ASN A 200 -9.23 -3.36 10.13
C ASN A 200 -10.73 -3.63 10.21
N MET A 201 -11.45 -3.53 9.09
CA MET A 201 -12.91 -3.72 9.02
C MET A 201 -13.31 -5.08 8.44
N LEU A 202 -12.48 -5.70 7.59
CA LEU A 202 -12.78 -6.96 6.92
C LEU A 202 -11.66 -7.98 7.15
N GLN A 203 -12.05 -9.21 7.48
CA GLN A 203 -11.11 -10.34 7.56
C GLN A 203 -10.76 -10.86 6.16
N ASP A 204 -9.61 -11.55 6.03
CA ASP A 204 -9.13 -12.07 4.74
C ASP A 204 -10.18 -12.95 4.01
N ASN A 205 -10.97 -13.74 4.74
CA ASN A 205 -12.03 -14.57 4.17
C ASN A 205 -13.20 -13.72 3.62
N GLU A 206 -13.56 -12.63 4.27
CA GLU A 206 -14.62 -11.71 3.81
C GLU A 206 -14.16 -10.99 2.54
N ILE A 207 -12.93 -10.47 2.54
CA ILE A 207 -12.29 -9.87 1.36
C ILE A 207 -12.31 -10.86 0.19
N TYR A 208 -11.92 -12.11 0.43
CA TYR A 208 -11.91 -13.15 -0.60
C TYR A 208 -13.31 -13.40 -1.17
N GLU A 209 -14.34 -13.55 -0.32
CA GLU A 209 -15.71 -13.81 -0.79
C GLU A 209 -16.29 -12.62 -1.58
N ILE A 210 -15.98 -11.39 -1.19
CA ILE A 210 -16.39 -10.21 -1.96
C ILE A 210 -15.74 -10.23 -3.35
N ILE A 211 -14.43 -10.42 -3.43
CA ILE A 211 -13.68 -10.43 -4.69
C ILE A 211 -14.15 -11.54 -5.62
N LYS A 212 -14.47 -12.71 -5.07
CA LYS A 212 -14.93 -13.87 -5.85
C LYS A 212 -16.33 -13.68 -6.42
N ASN A 213 -17.22 -13.05 -5.67
CA ASN A 213 -18.65 -12.94 -6.04
C ASN A 213 -18.97 -11.66 -6.83
N GLU A 214 -18.05 -10.68 -6.84
CA GLU A 214 -18.24 -9.40 -7.52
C GLU A 214 -17.46 -9.36 -8.85
N ALA A 215 -18.20 -9.29 -9.96
CA ALA A 215 -17.58 -9.27 -11.29
C ALA A 215 -17.18 -7.86 -11.76
N ASN A 216 -17.89 -6.83 -11.27
CA ASN A 216 -17.68 -5.43 -11.61
C ASN A 216 -17.74 -4.60 -10.34
N ASN A 217 -17.02 -3.48 -10.30
CA ASN A 217 -17.00 -2.57 -9.14
C ASN A 217 -16.48 -3.20 -7.83
N VAL A 218 -15.63 -4.21 -7.95
CA VAL A 218 -15.14 -4.98 -6.78
C VAL A 218 -14.45 -4.09 -5.73
N ALA A 219 -13.70 -3.08 -6.12
CA ALA A 219 -13.08 -2.14 -5.19
C ALA A 219 -14.12 -1.28 -4.45
N GLU A 220 -15.17 -0.84 -5.15
CA GLU A 220 -16.28 -0.11 -4.55
C GLU A 220 -17.01 -0.98 -3.51
N LYS A 221 -17.26 -2.26 -3.85
CA LYS A 221 -17.91 -3.19 -2.94
C LYS A 221 -17.11 -3.46 -1.68
N LEU A 222 -15.79 -3.62 -1.79
CA LEU A 222 -14.89 -3.78 -0.63
C LEU A 222 -14.98 -2.56 0.30
N VAL A 223 -14.91 -1.36 -0.27
CA VAL A 223 -15.00 -0.10 0.50
C VAL A 223 -16.37 0.07 1.15
N GLU A 224 -17.47 -0.26 0.44
CA GLU A 224 -18.81 -0.23 1.01
C GLU A 224 -18.97 -1.16 2.21
N GLU A 225 -18.49 -2.41 2.10
CA GLU A 225 -18.60 -3.37 3.20
C GLU A 225 -17.73 -2.98 4.39
N ALA A 226 -16.51 -2.46 4.17
CA ALA A 226 -15.69 -1.90 5.23
C ALA A 226 -16.38 -0.71 5.94
N ASN A 227 -17.02 0.17 5.19
CA ASN A 227 -17.82 1.26 5.74
C ASN A 227 -19.04 0.78 6.54
N LYS A 228 -19.70 -0.32 6.15
CA LYS A 228 -20.79 -0.92 6.90
C LYS A 228 -20.32 -1.53 8.23
N ASN A 229 -19.10 -2.05 8.25
CA ASN A 229 -18.48 -2.62 9.45
C ASN A 229 -17.87 -1.57 10.39
N GLY A 230 -18.09 -0.29 10.11
CA GLY A 230 -17.71 0.81 10.99
C GLY A 230 -16.99 1.96 10.29
N GLY A 231 -16.17 1.69 9.26
CA GLY A 231 -15.46 2.73 8.49
C GLY A 231 -14.64 3.66 9.39
N HIS A 232 -13.86 3.09 10.31
CA HIS A 232 -13.19 3.87 11.35
C HIS A 232 -11.99 4.67 10.82
N ASP A 233 -11.50 4.34 9.62
CA ASP A 233 -10.38 5.03 8.96
C ASP A 233 -10.69 5.31 7.49
N ASN A 234 -9.75 6.01 6.81
CA ASN A 234 -9.74 6.11 5.37
C ASN A 234 -9.58 4.73 4.75
N ILE A 235 -10.29 4.44 3.69
CA ILE A 235 -10.34 3.10 3.09
C ILE A 235 -9.99 3.20 1.62
N THR A 236 -8.90 2.59 1.22
CA THR A 236 -8.49 2.52 -0.18
C THR A 236 -8.25 1.08 -0.61
N ALA A 237 -8.78 0.72 -1.78
CA ALA A 237 -8.59 -0.59 -2.40
C ALA A 237 -8.30 -0.43 -3.90
N ILE A 238 -7.28 -1.15 -4.39
CA ILE A 238 -6.95 -1.30 -5.81
C ILE A 238 -6.95 -2.80 -6.12
N VAL A 239 -7.86 -3.24 -6.99
CA VAL A 239 -8.00 -4.64 -7.41
C VAL A 239 -7.58 -4.78 -8.86
N ILE A 240 -6.58 -5.63 -9.12
CA ILE A 240 -5.98 -5.86 -10.44
C ILE A 240 -6.22 -7.33 -10.81
N ILE A 241 -6.94 -7.56 -11.91
CA ILE A 241 -7.23 -8.90 -12.47
C ILE A 241 -6.28 -9.12 -13.64
N ILE A 242 -5.43 -10.17 -13.55
CA ILE A 242 -4.39 -10.53 -14.52
C ILE A 242 -4.98 -11.26 -15.74
#